data_2438a0904e8b8f596fdb2949c0b2221e
#
_entry.id   2438a0904e8b8f596fdb2949c0b2221e
#
_cell.length_a   1.000
_cell.length_b   1.000
_cell.length_c   1.000
_cell.angle_alpha   90.00
_cell.angle_beta   90.00
_cell.angle_gamma   90.00
#
_symmetry.space_group_name_H-M   'P 1'
#
loop_
_entity.id
_entity.type
_entity.pdbx_description
1 polymer ?
#
loop_
_entity_poly.entity_id
_entity_poly.type
_entity_poly.pdbx_seq_one_letter_code
_entity_poly.pdbx_strand_id
1 'polypeptide(L)'
;RVLFRSSYSGIPAFLLPSPAAVAEALWNNRSYLASHTLVTLSEILSGMALGVALGMVLALCMTMSPRLQRWVMPLVLTSQAIPVFALAPLLVLWFGFGMSAKVMMAVLVIFFPVTSAFFDGLQRVNRDYLDLARTMGASFGAQLRHVRLMAALPALGSGLRMAAAVAPIGAIIGEWVGSAEGLGYVMLNANARLQTDICFA
;
A
#
# COMPACT_ATOMS: atom_id res chain seq x y z
N ARG A 1 -4.27 -18.20 19.17
CA ARG A 1 -4.80 -19.57 19.46
C ARG A 1 -4.18 -20.66 18.59
N VAL A 2 -3.76 -20.38 17.35
CA VAL A 2 -3.16 -21.38 16.43
C VAL A 2 -1.73 -21.73 16.85
N LEU A 3 -0.93 -20.74 17.24
CA LEU A 3 0.48 -20.94 17.66
C LEU A 3 0.63 -21.77 18.94
N PHE A 4 -0.34 -21.72 19.86
CA PHE A 4 -0.34 -22.55 21.06
C PHE A 4 -0.65 -24.03 20.80
N ARG A 5 -1.27 -24.37 19.67
CA ARG A 5 -1.60 -25.75 19.31
C ARG A 5 -0.41 -26.55 18.75
N SER A 6 0.63 -25.87 18.23
CA SER A 6 1.77 -26.56 17.59
C SER A 6 2.54 -27.48 18.54
N SER A 7 2.64 -27.11 19.82
CA SER A 7 3.31 -27.92 20.83
C SER A 7 2.51 -29.17 21.28
N TYR A 8 1.20 -29.22 20.99
CA TYR A 8 0.30 -30.28 21.45
C TYR A 8 -0.31 -31.14 20.31
N SER A 9 -0.16 -30.77 19.04
CA SER A 9 -0.91 -31.37 17.94
C SER A 9 -0.13 -32.39 17.12
N GLY A 10 1.13 -32.69 17.47
CA GLY A 10 1.96 -33.64 16.69
C GLY A 10 2.26 -33.18 15.25
N ILE A 11 1.99 -31.92 14.91
CA ILE A 11 2.30 -31.37 13.59
C ILE A 11 3.82 -31.22 13.48
N PRO A 12 4.46 -31.67 12.39
CA PRO A 12 5.88 -31.52 12.19
C PRO A 12 6.33 -30.05 12.32
N ALA A 13 7.45 -29.81 13.03
CA ALA A 13 7.97 -28.47 13.33
C ALA A 13 8.27 -27.63 12.06
N PHE A 14 8.53 -28.28 10.94
CA PHE A 14 8.75 -27.62 9.65
C PHE A 14 7.48 -27.06 9.00
N LEU A 15 6.28 -27.46 9.46
CA LEU A 15 5.00 -26.90 9.00
C LEU A 15 4.50 -25.80 9.93
N LEU A 16 4.67 -26.00 11.23
CA LEU A 16 4.22 -25.05 12.24
C LEU A 16 5.21 -24.99 13.40
N PRO A 17 6.14 -24.03 13.42
CA PRO A 17 7.12 -23.88 14.49
C PRO A 17 6.44 -23.51 15.81
N SER A 18 7.05 -23.89 16.92
CA SER A 18 6.56 -23.50 18.25
C SER A 18 6.81 -22.02 18.49
N PRO A 19 5.99 -21.34 19.32
CA PRO A 19 6.22 -19.92 19.65
C PRO A 19 7.59 -19.65 20.26
N ALA A 20 8.14 -20.62 21.01
CA ALA A 20 9.47 -20.52 21.59
C ALA A 20 10.55 -20.56 20.51
N ALA A 21 10.43 -21.44 19.51
CA ALA A 21 11.37 -21.49 18.37
C ALA A 21 11.34 -20.20 17.55
N VAL A 22 10.16 -19.62 17.31
CA VAL A 22 10.01 -18.32 16.62
C VAL A 22 10.68 -17.21 17.42
N ALA A 23 10.45 -17.14 18.74
CA ALA A 23 11.08 -16.14 19.60
C ALA A 23 12.60 -16.27 19.65
N GLU A 24 13.11 -17.50 19.70
CA GLU A 24 14.55 -17.79 19.65
C GLU A 24 15.15 -17.40 18.28
N ALA A 25 14.49 -17.75 17.18
CA ALA A 25 14.90 -17.36 15.83
C ALA A 25 14.93 -15.84 15.66
N LEU A 26 13.91 -15.12 16.16
CA LEU A 26 13.87 -13.65 16.19
C LEU A 26 15.06 -13.05 16.94
N TRP A 27 15.34 -13.59 18.12
CA TRP A 27 16.44 -13.10 18.96
C TRP A 27 17.82 -13.34 18.35
N ASN A 28 18.05 -14.55 17.86
CA ASN A 28 19.32 -14.96 17.28
C ASN A 28 19.61 -14.24 15.96
N ASN A 29 18.57 -13.96 15.17
CA ASN A 29 18.70 -13.30 13.86
C ASN A 29 18.33 -11.81 13.90
N ARG A 30 18.21 -11.17 15.07
CA ARG A 30 17.71 -9.80 15.22
C ARG A 30 18.44 -8.77 14.36
N SER A 31 19.77 -8.88 14.23
CA SER A 31 20.56 -7.95 13.41
C SER A 31 20.28 -8.12 11.92
N TYR A 32 20.20 -9.38 11.47
CA TYR A 32 19.85 -9.73 10.09
C TYR A 32 18.43 -9.27 9.75
N LEU A 33 17.45 -9.60 10.58
CA LEU A 33 16.05 -9.20 10.38
C LEU A 33 15.88 -7.68 10.44
N ALA A 34 16.59 -6.99 11.34
CA ALA A 34 16.53 -5.53 11.45
C ALA A 34 17.05 -4.84 10.18
N SER A 35 18.16 -5.30 9.60
CA SER A 35 18.68 -4.73 8.34
C SER A 35 17.67 -4.88 7.19
N HIS A 36 17.07 -6.07 7.03
CA HIS A 36 16.06 -6.31 6.01
C HIS A 36 14.74 -5.55 6.28
N THR A 37 14.36 -5.38 7.55
CA THR A 37 13.19 -4.57 7.94
C THR A 37 13.38 -3.11 7.53
N LEU A 38 14.57 -2.53 7.70
CA LEU A 38 14.85 -1.15 7.27
C LEU A 38 14.71 -0.98 5.76
N VAL A 39 15.12 -1.97 4.97
CA VAL A 39 14.93 -1.95 3.51
C VAL A 39 13.44 -1.94 3.18
N THR A 40 12.67 -2.92 3.66
CA THR A 40 11.23 -2.99 3.43
C THR A 40 10.50 -1.73 3.91
N LEU A 41 10.88 -1.19 5.08
CA LEU A 41 10.29 0.02 5.62
C LEU A 41 10.56 1.24 4.72
N SER A 42 11.77 1.36 4.18
CA SER A 42 12.12 2.43 3.24
C SER A 42 11.31 2.34 1.94
N GLU A 43 11.03 1.13 1.45
CA GLU A 43 10.17 0.87 0.29
C GLU A 43 8.72 1.25 0.57
N ILE A 44 8.20 0.85 1.73
CA ILE A 44 6.85 1.20 2.18
C ILE A 44 6.69 2.71 2.30
N LEU A 45 7.61 3.39 2.98
CA LEU A 45 7.53 4.84 3.18
C LEU A 45 7.66 5.62 1.87
N SER A 46 8.58 5.21 0.99
CA SER A 46 8.75 5.83 -0.33
C SER A 46 7.52 5.59 -1.21
N GLY A 47 7.00 4.34 -1.23
CA GLY A 47 5.77 3.98 -1.93
C GLY A 47 4.55 4.74 -1.39
N MET A 48 4.44 4.89 -0.06
CA MET A 48 3.39 5.70 0.58
C MET A 48 3.48 7.17 0.15
N ALA A 49 4.65 7.78 0.24
CA ALA A 49 4.82 9.19 -0.14
C ALA A 49 4.42 9.43 -1.60
N LEU A 50 4.92 8.62 -2.52
CA LEU A 50 4.64 8.74 -3.95
C LEU A 50 3.20 8.35 -4.29
N GLY A 51 2.70 7.23 -3.76
CA GLY A 51 1.35 6.73 -4.03
C GLY A 51 0.27 7.67 -3.50
N VAL A 52 0.46 8.23 -2.30
CA VAL A 52 -0.44 9.23 -1.72
C VAL A 52 -0.41 10.52 -2.54
N ALA A 53 0.77 11.04 -2.87
CA ALA A 53 0.90 12.26 -3.68
C ALA A 53 0.23 12.08 -5.04
N LEU A 54 0.51 10.99 -5.74
CA LEU A 54 -0.10 10.66 -7.03
C LEU A 54 -1.63 10.54 -6.91
N GLY A 55 -2.11 9.82 -5.92
CA GLY A 55 -3.54 9.62 -5.67
C GLY A 55 -4.28 10.91 -5.39
N MET A 56 -3.71 11.78 -4.56
CA MET A 56 -4.28 13.10 -4.25
C MET A 56 -4.31 14.02 -5.47
N VAL A 57 -3.21 14.10 -6.21
CA VAL A 57 -3.13 14.91 -7.44
C VAL A 57 -4.16 14.44 -8.45
N LEU A 58 -4.25 13.13 -8.68
CA LEU A 58 -5.21 12.56 -9.63
C LEU A 58 -6.66 12.83 -9.22
N ALA A 59 -7.01 12.67 -7.94
CA ALA A 59 -8.34 12.99 -7.42
C ALA A 59 -8.71 14.47 -7.60
N LEU A 60 -7.77 15.38 -7.33
CA LEU A 60 -7.96 16.82 -7.56
C LEU A 60 -8.14 17.12 -9.04
N CYS A 61 -7.31 16.60 -9.91
CA CYS A 61 -7.43 16.78 -11.36
C CYS A 61 -8.78 16.29 -11.90
N MET A 62 -9.25 15.11 -11.44
CA MET A 62 -10.58 14.60 -11.80
C MET A 62 -11.72 15.49 -11.29
N THR A 63 -11.57 16.07 -10.10
CA THR A 63 -12.57 17.00 -9.54
C THR A 63 -12.64 18.31 -10.32
N MET A 64 -11.50 18.76 -10.86
CA MET A 64 -11.43 20.01 -11.66
C MET A 64 -11.94 19.81 -13.11
N SER A 65 -11.89 18.60 -13.64
CA SER A 65 -12.26 18.33 -15.03
C SER A 65 -13.21 17.12 -15.15
N PRO A 66 -14.51 17.36 -15.41
CA PRO A 66 -15.47 16.27 -15.64
C PRO A 66 -15.12 15.36 -16.85
N ARG A 67 -14.40 15.91 -17.83
CA ARG A 67 -13.90 15.11 -18.96
C ARG A 67 -12.83 14.13 -18.49
N LEU A 68 -11.87 14.61 -17.70
CA LEU A 68 -10.80 13.77 -17.14
C LEU A 68 -11.38 12.69 -16.23
N GLN A 69 -12.32 13.04 -15.37
CA GLN A 69 -13.02 12.08 -14.51
C GLN A 69 -13.65 10.95 -15.33
N ARG A 70 -14.35 11.28 -16.40
CA ARG A 70 -15.05 10.29 -17.24
C ARG A 70 -14.11 9.26 -17.88
N TRP A 71 -12.90 9.68 -18.25
CA TRP A 71 -11.90 8.80 -18.86
C TRP A 71 -11.01 8.09 -17.86
N VAL A 72 -10.61 8.78 -16.81
CA VAL A 72 -9.63 8.26 -15.85
C VAL A 72 -10.28 7.36 -14.81
N MET A 73 -11.50 7.66 -14.33
CA MET A 73 -12.14 6.86 -13.29
C MET A 73 -12.32 5.38 -13.67
N PRO A 74 -12.75 5.03 -14.89
CA PRO A 74 -12.78 3.62 -15.30
C PRO A 74 -11.41 2.96 -15.28
N LEU A 75 -10.34 3.68 -15.66
CA LEU A 75 -8.97 3.15 -15.62
C LEU A 75 -8.50 2.90 -14.19
N VAL A 76 -8.82 3.82 -13.29
CA VAL A 76 -8.52 3.68 -11.86
C VAL A 76 -9.24 2.46 -11.28
N LEU A 77 -10.51 2.25 -11.63
CA LEU A 77 -11.29 1.09 -11.17
C LEU A 77 -10.77 -0.22 -11.76
N THR A 78 -10.49 -0.26 -13.07
CA THR A 78 -9.98 -1.47 -13.74
C THR A 78 -8.56 -1.83 -13.29
N SER A 79 -7.76 -0.87 -12.84
CA SER A 79 -6.42 -1.16 -12.30
C SER A 79 -6.46 -2.13 -11.11
N GLN A 80 -7.56 -2.15 -10.35
CA GLN A 80 -7.75 -3.08 -9.23
C GLN A 80 -8.07 -4.52 -9.66
N ALA A 81 -8.58 -4.69 -10.88
CA ALA A 81 -8.87 -6.03 -11.41
C ALA A 81 -7.59 -6.76 -11.87
N ILE A 82 -6.52 -6.02 -12.09
CA ILE A 82 -5.24 -6.60 -12.51
C ILE A 82 -4.51 -7.12 -11.27
N PRO A 83 -4.19 -8.41 -11.18
CA PRO A 83 -3.40 -8.94 -10.09
C PRO A 83 -2.03 -8.26 -10.04
N VAL A 84 -1.75 -7.51 -8.98
CA VAL A 84 -0.49 -6.75 -8.83
C VAL A 84 0.73 -7.66 -9.00
N PHE A 85 0.65 -8.90 -8.51
CA PHE A 85 1.71 -9.89 -8.67
C PHE A 85 2.05 -10.20 -10.14
N ALA A 86 1.05 -10.15 -11.03
CA ALA A 86 1.27 -10.37 -12.46
C ALA A 86 2.03 -9.21 -13.14
N LEU A 87 1.96 -8.01 -12.55
CA LEU A 87 2.70 -6.83 -13.06
C LEU A 87 4.16 -6.79 -12.58
N ALA A 88 4.51 -7.55 -11.55
CA ALA A 88 5.83 -7.53 -10.94
C ALA A 88 6.97 -7.78 -11.95
N PRO A 89 6.94 -8.81 -12.82
CA PRO A 89 7.97 -9.03 -13.82
C PRO A 89 8.09 -7.87 -14.83
N LEU A 90 6.96 -7.24 -15.20
CA LEU A 90 6.96 -6.10 -16.11
C LEU A 90 7.61 -4.87 -15.48
N LEU A 91 7.33 -4.62 -14.19
CA LEU A 91 7.94 -3.52 -13.48
C LEU A 91 9.46 -3.72 -13.32
N VAL A 92 9.90 -4.93 -13.04
CA VAL A 92 11.33 -5.26 -13.01
C VAL A 92 11.97 -5.09 -14.39
N LEU A 93 11.28 -5.45 -15.46
CA LEU A 93 11.77 -5.26 -16.82
C LEU A 93 11.91 -3.75 -17.18
N TRP A 94 10.96 -2.92 -16.77
CA TRP A 94 10.95 -1.48 -17.08
C TRP A 94 11.86 -0.65 -16.18
N PHE A 95 11.90 -0.95 -14.89
CA PHE A 95 12.64 -0.17 -13.89
C PHE A 95 13.95 -0.83 -13.44
N GLY A 96 14.23 -2.05 -13.91
CA GLY A 96 15.40 -2.83 -13.50
C GLY A 96 15.24 -3.49 -12.13
N PHE A 97 16.25 -4.29 -11.79
CA PHE A 97 16.37 -4.86 -10.43
C PHE A 97 16.80 -3.77 -9.47
N GLY A 98 16.01 -3.51 -8.44
CA GLY A 98 16.36 -2.52 -7.42
C GLY A 98 15.18 -1.85 -6.75
N MET A 99 15.46 -0.77 -6.04
CA MET A 99 14.50 -0.01 -5.23
C MET A 99 13.33 0.55 -6.05
N SER A 100 13.59 1.00 -7.30
CA SER A 100 12.59 1.64 -8.15
C SER A 100 11.43 0.74 -8.52
N ALA A 101 11.69 -0.51 -8.91
CA ALA A 101 10.64 -1.48 -9.24
C ALA A 101 9.79 -1.81 -8.01
N LYS A 102 10.40 -1.97 -6.83
CA LYS A 102 9.73 -2.28 -5.57
C LYS A 102 8.86 -1.13 -5.08
N VAL A 103 9.40 0.09 -5.11
CA VAL A 103 8.63 1.31 -4.78
C VAL A 103 7.44 1.49 -5.73
N MET A 104 7.64 1.25 -7.05
CA MET A 104 6.53 1.35 -8.01
C MET A 104 5.44 0.32 -7.74
N MET A 105 5.82 -0.89 -7.29
CA MET A 105 4.87 -1.91 -6.86
C MET A 105 4.03 -1.44 -5.67
N ALA A 106 4.68 -0.88 -4.65
CA ALA A 106 3.99 -0.30 -3.51
C ALA A 106 3.06 0.86 -3.94
N VAL A 107 3.53 1.74 -4.84
CA VAL A 107 2.73 2.85 -5.40
C VAL A 107 1.45 2.33 -6.06
N LEU A 108 1.52 1.29 -6.89
CA LEU A 108 0.35 0.73 -7.58
C LEU A 108 -0.72 0.21 -6.61
N VAL A 109 -0.30 -0.35 -5.48
CA VAL A 109 -1.23 -0.85 -4.45
C VAL A 109 -1.84 0.30 -3.64
N ILE A 110 -1.03 1.32 -3.33
CA ILE A 110 -1.38 2.43 -2.44
C ILE A 110 -2.24 3.49 -3.14
N PHE A 111 -1.94 3.81 -4.41
CA PHE A 111 -2.54 4.97 -5.07
C PHE A 111 -4.05 4.85 -5.23
N PHE A 112 -4.59 3.66 -5.46
CA PHE A 112 -6.02 3.46 -5.69
C PHE A 112 -6.88 3.80 -4.47
N PRO A 113 -6.67 3.20 -3.27
CA PRO A 113 -7.50 3.53 -2.11
C PRO A 113 -7.44 5.01 -1.75
N VAL A 114 -6.30 5.66 -1.94
CA VAL A 114 -6.16 7.10 -1.71
C VAL A 114 -6.95 7.90 -2.74
N THR A 115 -6.76 7.59 -4.03
CA THR A 115 -7.45 8.28 -5.13
C THR A 115 -8.96 8.16 -4.99
N SER A 116 -9.47 6.95 -4.79
CA SER A 116 -10.90 6.67 -4.70
C SER A 116 -11.53 7.35 -3.49
N ALA A 117 -10.96 7.14 -2.30
CA ALA A 117 -11.50 7.72 -1.08
C ALA A 117 -11.48 9.25 -1.08
N PHE A 118 -10.37 9.84 -1.53
CA PHE A 118 -10.26 11.29 -1.58
C PHE A 118 -11.16 11.91 -2.64
N PHE A 119 -11.23 11.32 -3.83
CA PHE A 119 -12.15 11.75 -4.88
C PHE A 119 -13.62 11.69 -4.43
N ASP A 120 -14.03 10.58 -3.81
CA ASP A 120 -15.37 10.44 -3.25
C ASP A 120 -15.66 11.50 -2.20
N GLY A 121 -14.71 11.78 -1.31
CA GLY A 121 -14.82 12.85 -0.33
C GLY A 121 -15.02 14.22 -0.96
N LEU A 122 -14.29 14.55 -2.04
CA LEU A 122 -14.43 15.80 -2.78
C LEU A 122 -15.78 15.93 -3.50
N GLN A 123 -16.41 14.81 -3.87
CA GLN A 123 -17.70 14.79 -4.56
C GLN A 123 -18.90 14.78 -3.61
N ARG A 124 -18.76 14.22 -2.41
CA ARG A 124 -19.86 14.06 -1.43
C ARG A 124 -20.20 15.32 -0.62
N VAL A 125 -19.62 16.46 -0.96
CA VAL A 125 -19.94 17.73 -0.30
C VAL A 125 -21.40 18.09 -0.54
N ASN A 126 -22.15 18.44 0.53
CA ASN A 126 -23.52 18.85 0.42
C ASN A 126 -23.63 20.06 -0.53
N ARG A 127 -24.58 20.00 -1.45
CA ARG A 127 -24.82 21.04 -2.45
C ARG A 127 -25.18 22.38 -1.80
N ASP A 128 -25.87 22.36 -0.68
CA ASP A 128 -26.27 23.57 0.05
C ASP A 128 -25.04 24.43 0.45
N TYR A 129 -23.96 23.77 0.90
CA TYR A 129 -22.72 24.50 1.21
C TYR A 129 -22.05 25.11 -0.03
N LEU A 130 -22.12 24.40 -1.16
CA LEU A 130 -21.58 24.90 -2.41
C LEU A 130 -22.40 26.07 -2.97
N ASP A 131 -23.73 26.00 -2.84
CA ASP A 131 -24.62 27.05 -3.29
C ASP A 131 -24.52 28.28 -2.39
N LEU A 132 -24.40 28.10 -1.07
CA LEU A 132 -24.11 29.18 -0.14
C LEU A 132 -22.77 29.87 -0.50
N ALA A 133 -21.71 29.08 -0.73
CA ALA A 133 -20.43 29.64 -1.13
C ALA A 133 -20.53 30.43 -2.46
N ARG A 134 -21.33 29.98 -3.41
CA ARG A 134 -21.59 30.71 -4.67
C ARG A 134 -22.33 32.03 -4.45
N THR A 135 -23.36 32.01 -3.62
CA THR A 135 -24.10 33.27 -3.28
C THR A 135 -23.22 34.28 -2.57
N MET A 136 -22.21 33.79 -1.84
CA MET A 136 -21.15 34.66 -1.23
C MET A 136 -20.06 35.09 -2.25
N GLY A 137 -20.21 34.76 -3.52
CA GLY A 137 -19.24 35.13 -4.57
C GLY A 137 -17.98 34.28 -4.64
N ALA A 138 -17.97 33.09 -4.01
CA ALA A 138 -16.80 32.24 -4.05
C ALA A 138 -16.58 31.65 -5.44
N SER A 139 -15.37 31.82 -6.00
CA SER A 139 -14.93 31.19 -7.23
C SER A 139 -14.82 29.68 -7.06
N PHE A 140 -14.77 28.93 -8.16
CA PHE A 140 -14.59 27.46 -8.13
C PHE A 140 -13.33 27.06 -7.32
N GLY A 141 -12.21 27.76 -7.49
CA GLY A 141 -10.99 27.50 -6.72
C GLY A 141 -11.14 27.73 -5.23
N ALA A 142 -11.89 28.79 -4.84
CA ALA A 142 -12.20 29.06 -3.44
C ALA A 142 -13.11 27.98 -2.84
N GLN A 143 -14.14 27.55 -3.58
CA GLN A 143 -15.01 26.42 -3.17
C GLN A 143 -14.21 25.11 -3.03
N LEU A 144 -13.29 24.82 -3.97
CA LEU A 144 -12.44 23.64 -3.91
C LEU A 144 -11.58 23.65 -2.67
N ARG A 145 -10.89 24.78 -2.41
CA ARG A 145 -9.91 24.90 -1.31
C ARG A 145 -10.57 24.96 0.07
N HIS A 146 -11.64 25.72 0.23
CA HIS A 146 -12.20 26.04 1.56
C HIS A 146 -13.41 25.17 1.93
N VAL A 147 -14.10 24.60 0.95
CA VAL A 147 -15.29 23.78 1.20
C VAL A 147 -15.00 22.31 0.90
N ARG A 148 -14.67 21.97 -0.36
CA ARG A 148 -14.53 20.57 -0.79
C ARG A 148 -13.34 19.89 -0.13
N LEU A 149 -12.18 20.55 -0.10
CA LEU A 149 -10.96 19.97 0.46
C LEU A 149 -11.13 19.67 1.95
N MET A 150 -11.70 20.64 2.70
CA MET A 150 -11.93 20.45 4.15
C MET A 150 -12.94 19.33 4.42
N ALA A 151 -14.02 19.27 3.65
CA ALA A 151 -15.02 18.20 3.79
C ALA A 151 -14.48 16.82 3.37
N ALA A 152 -13.48 16.76 2.51
CA ALA A 152 -12.87 15.51 2.04
C ALA A 152 -11.80 14.95 2.99
N LEU A 153 -11.29 15.71 3.96
CA LEU A 153 -10.22 15.26 4.87
C LEU A 153 -10.54 13.96 5.62
N PRO A 154 -11.75 13.75 6.15
CA PRO A 154 -12.09 12.48 6.81
C PRO A 154 -12.05 11.29 5.84
N ALA A 155 -12.49 11.47 4.60
CA ALA A 155 -12.44 10.44 3.57
C ALA A 155 -10.99 10.16 3.14
N LEU A 156 -10.17 11.19 3.00
CA LEU A 156 -8.73 11.04 2.77
C LEU A 156 -8.08 10.24 3.90
N GLY A 157 -8.40 10.56 5.16
CA GLY A 157 -7.89 9.82 6.32
C GLY A 157 -8.26 8.33 6.28
N SER A 158 -9.46 8.00 5.79
CA SER A 158 -9.89 6.61 5.58
C SER A 158 -9.10 5.94 4.46
N GLY A 159 -8.86 6.64 3.35
CA GLY A 159 -8.03 6.18 2.25
C GLY A 159 -6.57 5.94 2.67
N LEU A 160 -6.00 6.85 3.46
CA LEU A 160 -4.64 6.71 4.00
C LEU A 160 -4.51 5.50 4.94
N ARG A 161 -5.51 5.25 5.77
CA ARG A 161 -5.54 4.08 6.66
C ARG A 161 -5.57 2.78 5.85
N MET A 162 -6.39 2.72 4.81
CA MET A 162 -6.44 1.57 3.92
C MET A 162 -5.10 1.39 3.18
N ALA A 163 -4.55 2.46 2.63
CA ALA A 163 -3.26 2.45 1.96
C ALA A 163 -2.13 1.94 2.86
N ALA A 164 -2.07 2.42 4.11
CA ALA A 164 -1.09 1.96 5.08
C ALA A 164 -1.23 0.46 5.41
N ALA A 165 -2.46 -0.06 5.45
CA ALA A 165 -2.70 -1.48 5.71
C ALA A 165 -2.24 -2.39 4.55
N VAL A 166 -2.34 -1.91 3.30
CA VAL A 166 -1.96 -2.71 2.11
C VAL A 166 -0.54 -2.43 1.60
N ALA A 167 0.09 -1.36 2.05
CA ALA A 167 1.44 -0.97 1.61
C ALA A 167 2.51 -2.06 1.82
N PRO A 168 2.55 -2.78 2.97
CA PRO A 168 3.48 -3.89 3.17
C PRO A 168 3.31 -5.01 2.13
N ILE A 169 2.07 -5.27 1.69
CA ILE A 169 1.79 -6.29 0.68
C ILE A 169 2.47 -5.91 -0.65
N GLY A 170 2.37 -4.66 -1.06
CA GLY A 170 3.00 -4.15 -2.28
C GLY A 170 4.54 -4.27 -2.23
N ALA A 171 5.16 -3.88 -1.11
CA ALA A 171 6.59 -3.99 -0.91
C ALA A 171 7.06 -5.45 -0.95
N ILE A 172 6.45 -6.35 -0.19
CA ILE A 172 6.79 -7.78 -0.14
C ILE A 172 6.67 -8.43 -1.52
N ILE A 173 5.61 -8.14 -2.28
CA ILE A 173 5.45 -8.66 -3.64
C ILE A 173 6.59 -8.17 -4.56
N GLY A 174 6.97 -6.90 -4.43
CA GLY A 174 8.11 -6.33 -5.15
C GLY A 174 9.43 -7.02 -4.82
N GLU A 175 9.64 -7.34 -3.54
CA GLU A 175 10.83 -8.05 -3.07
C GLU A 175 10.88 -9.50 -3.55
N TRP A 176 9.74 -10.17 -3.71
CA TRP A 176 9.69 -11.56 -4.18
C TRP A 176 10.17 -11.73 -5.63
N VAL A 177 9.99 -10.72 -6.47
CA VAL A 177 10.25 -10.87 -7.92
C VAL A 177 11.62 -10.33 -8.32
N GLY A 178 12.21 -9.44 -7.56
CA GLY A 178 13.43 -8.79 -8.05
C GLY A 178 14.38 -8.27 -6.97
N SER A 179 14.38 -8.87 -5.78
CA SER A 179 15.23 -8.36 -4.69
C SER A 179 16.23 -9.39 -4.19
N ALA A 180 17.38 -8.86 -3.72
CA ALA A 180 18.34 -9.60 -2.89
C ALA A 180 18.27 -9.15 -1.42
N GLU A 181 17.36 -8.26 -1.07
CA GLU A 181 17.21 -7.65 0.26
C GLU A 181 15.74 -7.41 0.57
N GLY A 182 15.41 -7.26 1.85
CA GLY A 182 14.08 -7.02 2.37
C GLY A 182 13.46 -8.24 3.04
N LEU A 183 12.34 -8.02 3.76
CA LEU A 183 11.66 -9.09 4.51
C LEU A 183 11.01 -10.14 3.58
N GLY A 184 10.47 -9.73 2.44
CA GLY A 184 9.91 -10.66 1.45
C GLY A 184 10.99 -11.57 0.86
N TYR A 185 12.19 -11.05 0.63
CA TYR A 185 13.36 -11.84 0.24
C TYR A 185 13.74 -12.86 1.34
N VAL A 186 13.78 -12.42 2.61
CA VAL A 186 14.04 -13.32 3.74
C VAL A 186 13.00 -14.43 3.81
N MET A 187 11.71 -14.08 3.68
CA MET A 187 10.60 -15.06 3.67
C MET A 187 10.76 -16.10 2.57
N LEU A 188 11.09 -15.68 1.34
CA LEU A 188 11.31 -16.60 0.21
C LEU A 188 12.47 -17.56 0.49
N ASN A 189 13.60 -17.03 0.95
CA ASN A 189 14.77 -17.86 1.25
C ASN A 189 14.56 -18.81 2.42
N ALA A 190 13.93 -18.34 3.49
CA ALA A 190 13.58 -19.16 4.65
C ALA A 190 12.62 -20.30 4.25
N ASN A 191 11.62 -19.98 3.43
CA ASN A 191 10.69 -20.99 2.92
C ASN A 191 11.38 -22.03 2.03
N ALA A 192 12.27 -21.61 1.12
CA ALA A 192 13.03 -22.51 0.25
C ALA A 192 13.97 -23.44 1.03
N ARG A 193 14.42 -23.01 2.21
CA ARG A 193 15.29 -23.79 3.11
C ARG A 193 14.53 -24.54 4.20
N LEU A 194 13.19 -24.50 4.19
CA LEU A 194 12.32 -25.08 5.23
C LEU A 194 12.62 -24.53 6.65
N GLN A 195 13.14 -23.31 6.73
CA GLN A 195 13.39 -22.57 7.98
C GLN A 195 12.14 -21.78 8.36
N THR A 196 11.08 -22.50 8.72
CA THR A 196 9.77 -21.89 9.01
C THR A 196 9.79 -21.03 10.28
N ASP A 197 10.67 -21.30 11.22
CA ASP A 197 10.92 -20.48 12.41
C ASP A 197 11.36 -19.05 12.04
N ILE A 198 12.26 -18.89 11.06
CA ILE A 198 12.69 -17.58 10.55
C ILE A 198 11.58 -16.94 9.71
N CYS A 199 10.81 -17.73 8.96
CA CYS A 199 9.71 -17.23 8.15
C CYS A 199 8.59 -16.62 9.02
N PHE A 200 8.40 -17.14 10.23
CA PHE A 200 7.41 -16.64 11.20
C PHE A 200 7.98 -15.60 12.17
N ALA A 201 9.29 -15.44 12.25
CA ALA A 201 9.97 -14.44 13.08
C ALA A 201 9.93 -13.05 12.44
#